data_230633d4b6af3d30d4dcf8dd8b01a983
#
_entry.id   230633d4b6af3d30d4dcf8dd8b01a983
#
_cell.length_a   1.000
_cell.length_b   1.000
_cell.length_c   1.000
_cell.angle_alpha   90.00
_cell.angle_beta   90.00
_cell.angle_gamma   90.00
#
_symmetry.space_group_name_H-M   'P 1'
#
loop_
_entity.id
_entity.type
_entity.pdbx_description
1 polymer ?
#
loop_
_entity_poly.entity_id
_entity_poly.type
_entity_poly.pdbx_seq_one_letter_code
_entity_poly.pdbx_strand_id
1 'polypeptide(L)'
;MLPTPQDLAQLSDTAPGTSVVWATRKPAAVLFPLVDDPLPVRRALHARALSLASGSHAAVTHVGGVRVDGFEFNSATHRYRATLGSDGAPRIEEVDQIIVATGFGPDNSIYRELQIHECYASRGPMKLSAALLGAQAADCLTVPAFEAGMLANPEPDFWILGNKSYGRSPNFLLETGYRQVTDVVAQMAERIGQVART
;
A
#
# COMPACT_ATOMS: atom_id res chain seq x y z
N MET A 1 -11.84 0.78 -8.43
CA MET A 1 -11.22 -0.16 -7.45
C MET A 1 -10.72 -1.33 -8.26
N LEU A 2 -9.48 -1.79 -8.03
CA LEU A 2 -8.97 -2.97 -8.71
C LEU A 2 -9.66 -4.23 -8.14
N PRO A 3 -10.00 -5.23 -8.96
CA PRO A 3 -10.58 -6.47 -8.47
C PRO A 3 -9.61 -7.20 -7.52
N THR A 4 -10.15 -7.76 -6.46
CA THR A 4 -9.40 -8.57 -5.51
C THR A 4 -9.33 -10.03 -5.97
N PRO A 5 -8.42 -10.87 -5.45
CA PRO A 5 -8.45 -12.31 -5.73
C PRO A 5 -9.80 -12.97 -5.40
N GLN A 6 -10.53 -12.42 -4.41
CA GLN A 6 -11.88 -12.88 -4.04
C GLN A 6 -12.91 -12.60 -5.15
N ASP A 7 -12.86 -11.38 -5.74
CA ASP A 7 -13.76 -11.01 -6.83
C ASP A 7 -13.50 -11.86 -8.07
N LEU A 8 -12.22 -12.14 -8.35
CA LEU A 8 -11.80 -12.98 -9.46
C LEU A 8 -12.15 -14.46 -9.25
N ALA A 9 -12.11 -14.96 -8.02
CA ALA A 9 -12.60 -16.29 -7.69
C ALA A 9 -14.10 -16.41 -7.95
N GLN A 10 -14.91 -15.41 -7.59
CA GLN A 10 -16.33 -15.36 -7.91
C GLN A 10 -16.62 -15.28 -9.41
N LEU A 11 -15.76 -14.60 -10.17
CA LEU A 11 -15.89 -14.53 -11.62
C LEU A 11 -15.80 -15.91 -12.28
N SER A 12 -14.98 -16.82 -11.74
CA SER A 12 -14.85 -18.17 -12.29
C SER A 12 -16.14 -18.99 -12.18
N ASP A 13 -17.02 -18.66 -11.22
CA ASP A 13 -18.32 -19.30 -11.06
C ASP A 13 -19.30 -18.89 -12.17
N THR A 14 -19.16 -17.68 -12.71
CA THR A 14 -20.00 -17.11 -13.76
C THR A 14 -19.37 -17.18 -15.15
N ALA A 15 -18.06 -17.30 -15.24
CA ALA A 15 -17.28 -17.41 -16.47
C ALA A 15 -16.39 -18.67 -16.41
N PRO A 16 -16.95 -19.85 -16.76
CA PRO A 16 -16.21 -21.11 -16.76
C PRO A 16 -14.94 -21.04 -17.60
N GLY A 17 -13.85 -21.59 -17.09
CA GLY A 17 -12.52 -21.53 -17.71
C GLY A 17 -11.65 -20.35 -17.23
N THR A 18 -12.19 -19.44 -16.42
CA THR A 18 -11.38 -18.42 -15.73
C THR A 18 -10.50 -19.08 -14.69
N SER A 19 -9.19 -18.78 -14.74
CA SER A 19 -8.23 -19.18 -13.69
C SER A 19 -7.44 -17.96 -13.23
N VAL A 20 -7.02 -17.96 -11.96
CA VAL A 20 -6.30 -16.86 -11.33
C VAL A 20 -4.99 -17.37 -10.76
N VAL A 21 -3.88 -16.81 -11.21
CA VAL A 21 -2.58 -16.97 -10.54
C VAL A 21 -2.36 -15.76 -9.65
N TRP A 22 -2.39 -15.98 -8.35
CA TRP A 22 -2.19 -14.93 -7.34
C TRP A 22 -0.75 -14.97 -6.81
N ALA A 23 0.11 -14.15 -7.40
CA ALA A 23 1.52 -14.05 -7.00
C ALA A 23 1.71 -13.06 -5.85
N THR A 24 2.44 -13.45 -4.81
CA THR A 24 2.76 -12.58 -3.67
C THR A 24 4.23 -12.70 -3.27
N ARG A 25 4.80 -11.55 -2.83
CA ARG A 25 6.19 -11.51 -2.35
C ARG A 25 6.40 -12.30 -1.06
N LYS A 26 5.40 -12.34 -0.19
CA LYS A 26 5.46 -13.10 1.07
C LYS A 26 4.72 -14.42 0.93
N PRO A 27 5.14 -15.50 1.62
CA PRO A 27 4.36 -16.73 1.72
C PRO A 27 2.98 -16.49 2.38
N ALA A 28 2.01 -17.35 2.11
CA ALA A 28 0.65 -17.23 2.63
C ALA A 28 0.60 -17.08 4.17
N ALA A 29 1.39 -17.85 4.89
CA ALA A 29 1.45 -17.81 6.36
C ALA A 29 1.88 -16.45 6.95
N VAL A 30 2.52 -15.57 6.16
CA VAL A 30 3.01 -14.24 6.60
C VAL A 30 2.16 -13.11 6.04
N LEU A 31 1.21 -13.40 5.14
CA LEU A 31 0.40 -12.37 4.48
C LEU A 31 -0.67 -11.76 5.40
N PHE A 32 -1.18 -12.54 6.35
CA PHE A 32 -2.37 -12.18 7.12
C PHE A 32 -2.17 -12.40 8.62
N PRO A 33 -1.31 -11.60 9.29
CA PRO A 33 -0.98 -11.80 10.70
C PRO A 33 -2.08 -11.32 11.67
N LEU A 34 -3.16 -10.67 11.19
CA LEU A 34 -4.16 -10.06 12.04
C LEU A 34 -5.20 -11.11 12.49
N VAL A 35 -4.97 -11.70 13.66
CA VAL A 35 -5.88 -12.69 14.27
C VAL A 35 -7.11 -11.98 14.85
N ASP A 36 -6.95 -10.80 15.44
CA ASP A 36 -7.99 -10.03 16.14
C ASP A 36 -8.23 -8.66 15.50
N ASP A 37 -8.57 -8.64 14.20
CA ASP A 37 -8.90 -7.40 13.51
C ASP A 37 -10.22 -6.83 14.04
N PRO A 38 -10.25 -5.61 14.63
CA PRO A 38 -11.47 -5.00 15.15
C PRO A 38 -12.48 -4.64 14.08
N LEU A 39 -12.06 -4.55 12.80
CA LEU A 39 -12.94 -4.22 11.69
C LEU A 39 -13.53 -5.50 11.06
N PRO A 40 -14.84 -5.77 11.23
CA PRO A 40 -15.43 -7.05 10.85
C PRO A 40 -15.31 -7.33 9.34
N VAL A 41 -15.45 -6.31 8.49
CA VAL A 41 -15.32 -6.46 7.03
C VAL A 41 -13.88 -6.81 6.65
N ARG A 42 -12.88 -6.12 7.21
CA ARG A 42 -11.47 -6.39 6.95
C ARG A 42 -11.09 -7.78 7.42
N ARG A 43 -11.54 -8.18 8.62
CA ARG A 43 -11.33 -9.53 9.16
C ARG A 43 -11.91 -10.61 8.25
N ALA A 44 -13.13 -10.43 7.74
CA ALA A 44 -13.75 -11.36 6.81
C ALA A 44 -12.97 -11.48 5.48
N LEU A 45 -12.50 -10.35 4.94
CA LEU A 45 -11.67 -10.33 3.74
C LEU A 45 -10.33 -11.05 3.94
N HIS A 46 -9.68 -10.85 5.09
CA HIS A 46 -8.43 -11.54 5.42
C HIS A 46 -8.64 -13.05 5.55
N ALA A 47 -9.68 -13.48 6.26
CA ALA A 47 -10.00 -14.90 6.41
C ALA A 47 -10.25 -15.57 5.05
N ARG A 48 -11.00 -14.91 4.18
CA ARG A 48 -11.25 -15.41 2.82
C ARG A 48 -9.99 -15.46 1.96
N ALA A 49 -9.14 -14.41 2.02
CA ALA A 49 -7.88 -14.38 1.29
C ALA A 49 -6.95 -15.53 1.76
N LEU A 50 -6.87 -15.79 3.06
CA LEU A 50 -6.08 -16.91 3.60
C LEU A 50 -6.63 -18.27 3.13
N SER A 51 -7.94 -18.44 3.12
CA SER A 51 -8.61 -19.63 2.58
C SER A 51 -8.24 -19.85 1.11
N LEU A 52 -8.32 -18.82 0.26
CA LEU A 52 -7.92 -18.91 -1.14
C LEU A 52 -6.43 -19.27 -1.30
N ALA A 53 -5.57 -18.65 -0.49
CA ALA A 53 -4.13 -18.93 -0.53
C ALA A 53 -3.77 -20.37 -0.10
N SER A 54 -4.63 -21.01 0.70
CA SER A 54 -4.50 -22.42 1.10
C SER A 54 -5.15 -23.42 0.12
N GLY A 55 -5.65 -22.94 -1.02
CA GLY A 55 -6.18 -23.80 -2.09
C GLY A 55 -7.65 -24.18 -1.94
N SER A 56 -8.45 -23.40 -1.21
CA SER A 56 -9.90 -23.66 -1.03
C SER A 56 -10.73 -23.48 -2.29
N HIS A 57 -10.17 -22.91 -3.37
CA HIS A 57 -10.88 -22.65 -4.63
C HIS A 57 -10.06 -23.13 -5.82
N ALA A 58 -10.63 -24.04 -6.61
CA ALA A 58 -9.93 -24.72 -7.70
C ALA A 58 -9.41 -23.78 -8.81
N ALA A 59 -10.11 -22.65 -9.05
CA ALA A 59 -9.71 -21.66 -10.05
C ALA A 59 -8.61 -20.70 -9.57
N VAL A 60 -8.19 -20.75 -8.30
CA VAL A 60 -7.19 -19.84 -7.74
C VAL A 60 -5.94 -20.60 -7.33
N THR A 61 -4.82 -20.26 -7.94
CA THR A 61 -3.50 -20.78 -7.56
C THR A 61 -2.69 -19.67 -6.89
N HIS A 62 -2.40 -19.81 -5.61
CA HIS A 62 -1.52 -18.89 -4.89
C HIS A 62 -0.05 -19.28 -5.07
N VAL A 63 0.79 -18.31 -5.44
CA VAL A 63 2.24 -18.46 -5.58
C VAL A 63 2.90 -17.45 -4.64
N GLY A 64 3.28 -17.91 -3.46
CA GLY A 64 3.93 -17.09 -2.44
C GLY A 64 5.44 -17.12 -2.51
N GLY A 65 6.10 -16.08 -1.99
CA GLY A 65 7.56 -15.98 -1.96
C GLY A 65 8.19 -15.62 -3.31
N VAL A 66 7.43 -15.01 -4.22
CA VAL A 66 7.91 -14.67 -5.56
C VAL A 66 7.91 -13.16 -5.81
N ARG A 67 8.73 -12.73 -6.76
CA ARG A 67 8.74 -11.39 -7.34
C ARG A 67 8.41 -11.51 -8.81
N VAL A 68 7.82 -10.46 -9.37
CA VAL A 68 7.67 -10.35 -10.81
C VAL A 68 8.93 -9.69 -11.36
N ASP A 69 9.70 -10.44 -12.13
CA ASP A 69 10.95 -9.96 -12.73
C ASP A 69 10.71 -9.29 -14.08
N GLY A 70 9.60 -9.64 -14.74
CA GLY A 70 9.20 -9.01 -15.99
C GLY A 70 7.93 -9.60 -16.59
N PHE A 71 7.41 -8.91 -17.59
CA PHE A 71 6.38 -9.45 -18.47
C PHE A 71 6.62 -9.03 -19.91
N GLU A 72 6.30 -9.94 -20.81
CA GLU A 72 6.37 -9.77 -22.24
C GLU A 72 4.99 -9.98 -22.83
N PHE A 73 4.59 -9.13 -23.77
CA PHE A 73 3.34 -9.29 -24.51
C PHE A 73 3.63 -10.02 -25.83
N ASN A 74 2.96 -11.13 -26.06
CA ASN A 74 3.03 -11.86 -27.32
C ASN A 74 1.88 -11.40 -28.22
N SER A 75 2.21 -10.64 -29.26
CA SER A 75 1.22 -10.10 -30.20
C SER A 75 0.57 -11.16 -31.08
N ALA A 76 1.19 -12.32 -31.27
CA ALA A 76 0.62 -13.41 -32.06
C ALA A 76 -0.46 -14.19 -31.30
N THR A 77 -0.27 -14.37 -29.97
CA THR A 77 -1.23 -15.08 -29.11
C THR A 77 -2.13 -14.15 -28.33
N HIS A 78 -1.86 -12.83 -28.34
CA HIS A 78 -2.51 -11.82 -27.50
C HIS A 78 -2.45 -12.13 -26.00
N ARG A 79 -1.37 -12.77 -25.54
CA ARG A 79 -1.18 -13.15 -24.13
C ARG A 79 0.08 -12.52 -23.56
N TYR A 80 0.10 -12.39 -22.23
CA TYR A 80 1.26 -11.97 -21.49
C TYR A 80 2.00 -13.19 -20.96
N ARG A 81 3.33 -13.12 -21.01
CA ARG A 81 4.23 -14.05 -20.36
C ARG A 81 4.86 -13.34 -19.16
N ALA A 82 4.47 -13.73 -17.95
CA ALA A 82 5.00 -13.21 -16.71
C ALA A 82 6.10 -14.13 -16.18
N THR A 83 7.25 -13.56 -15.84
CA THR A 83 8.35 -14.26 -15.19
C THR A 83 8.32 -13.98 -13.70
N LEU A 84 8.12 -15.02 -12.90
CA LEU A 84 8.09 -14.96 -11.44
C LEU A 84 9.42 -15.51 -10.91
N GLY A 85 10.25 -14.62 -10.37
CA GLY A 85 11.53 -14.96 -9.74
C GLY A 85 11.34 -15.43 -8.30
N SER A 86 12.09 -16.47 -7.93
CA SER A 86 12.20 -16.98 -6.56
C SER A 86 13.66 -17.35 -6.30
N ASP A 87 13.96 -17.89 -5.12
CA ASP A 87 15.31 -18.38 -4.79
C ASP A 87 15.70 -19.67 -5.59
N GLY A 88 14.77 -20.20 -6.39
CA GLY A 88 14.97 -21.32 -7.31
C GLY A 88 14.85 -20.92 -8.78
N ALA A 89 14.52 -21.88 -9.63
CA ALA A 89 14.26 -21.62 -11.04
C ALA A 89 13.06 -20.68 -11.23
N PRO A 90 13.11 -19.73 -12.17
CA PRO A 90 11.99 -18.83 -12.44
C PRO A 90 10.77 -19.61 -12.93
N ARG A 91 9.61 -19.24 -12.40
CA ARG A 91 8.32 -19.76 -12.87
C ARG A 91 7.77 -18.84 -13.95
N ILE A 92 7.30 -19.42 -15.03
CA ILE A 92 6.70 -18.68 -16.14
C ILE A 92 5.20 -18.96 -16.16
N GLU A 93 4.42 -17.89 -16.23
CA GLU A 93 2.95 -17.92 -16.37
C GLU A 93 2.54 -17.21 -17.64
N GLU A 94 1.67 -17.85 -18.42
CA GLU A 94 1.04 -17.22 -19.58
C GLU A 94 -0.40 -16.89 -19.25
N VAL A 95 -0.74 -15.60 -19.29
CA VAL A 95 -2.02 -15.08 -18.85
C VAL A 95 -2.60 -14.09 -19.88
N ASP A 96 -3.92 -13.96 -19.88
CA ASP A 96 -4.63 -13.05 -20.79
C ASP A 96 -4.67 -11.63 -20.20
N GLN A 97 -4.64 -11.51 -18.86
CA GLN A 97 -4.74 -10.24 -18.13
C GLN A 97 -3.74 -10.21 -16.97
N ILE A 98 -3.15 -9.06 -16.72
CA ILE A 98 -2.31 -8.82 -15.53
C ILE A 98 -2.95 -7.73 -14.69
N ILE A 99 -3.18 -8.03 -13.40
CA ILE A 99 -3.69 -7.09 -12.42
C ILE A 99 -2.58 -6.81 -11.41
N VAL A 100 -2.14 -5.56 -11.34
CA VAL A 100 -1.05 -5.12 -10.47
C VAL A 100 -1.64 -4.46 -9.22
N ALA A 101 -1.56 -5.14 -8.08
CA ALA A 101 -2.04 -4.67 -6.78
C ALA A 101 -0.89 -4.62 -5.76
N THR A 102 0.24 -4.01 -6.13
CA THR A 102 1.49 -4.00 -5.35
C THR A 102 1.59 -2.83 -4.35
N GLY A 103 0.53 -2.08 -4.17
CA GLY A 103 0.49 -0.84 -3.39
C GLY A 103 0.85 0.39 -4.22
N PHE A 104 0.91 1.53 -3.55
CA PHE A 104 1.16 2.83 -4.15
C PHE A 104 2.43 3.44 -3.58
N GLY A 105 3.03 4.34 -4.32
CA GLY A 105 4.05 5.26 -3.83
C GLY A 105 3.58 6.69 -4.04
N PRO A 106 4.04 7.65 -3.24
CA PRO A 106 3.72 9.05 -3.46
C PRO A 106 4.38 9.53 -4.76
N ASP A 107 3.66 10.36 -5.51
CA ASP A 107 4.25 11.15 -6.58
C ASP A 107 4.80 12.45 -5.98
N ASN A 108 6.12 12.54 -5.89
CA ASN A 108 6.85 13.65 -5.30
C ASN A 108 7.39 14.63 -6.36
N SER A 109 7.04 14.43 -7.62
CA SER A 109 7.56 15.22 -8.75
C SER A 109 7.23 16.72 -8.63
N ILE A 110 6.06 17.05 -8.07
CA ILE A 110 5.58 18.43 -7.95
C ILE A 110 6.43 19.30 -6.98
N TYR A 111 7.13 18.69 -6.03
CA TYR A 111 7.92 19.43 -5.03
C TYR A 111 9.36 18.92 -4.91
N ARG A 112 9.86 18.18 -5.87
CA ARG A 112 11.22 17.64 -5.84
C ARG A 112 12.33 18.70 -5.82
N GLU A 113 12.02 19.94 -6.23
CA GLU A 113 12.95 21.07 -6.22
C GLU A 113 12.99 21.79 -4.85
N LEU A 114 12.08 21.44 -3.92
CA LEU A 114 12.01 22.02 -2.59
C LEU A 114 12.92 21.27 -1.61
N GLN A 115 13.29 21.93 -0.52
CA GLN A 115 14.12 21.34 0.54
C GLN A 115 13.29 20.40 1.44
N ILE A 116 12.97 19.22 0.91
CA ILE A 116 12.19 18.20 1.63
C ILE A 116 13.12 17.10 2.12
N HIS A 117 13.08 16.82 3.43
CA HIS A 117 13.71 15.63 3.99
C HIS A 117 12.77 14.43 3.82
N GLU A 118 13.02 13.65 2.79
CA GLU A 118 12.26 12.44 2.47
C GLU A 118 12.96 11.20 2.99
N CYS A 119 12.21 10.29 3.60
CA CYS A 119 12.71 8.97 3.97
C CYS A 119 12.86 8.10 2.72
N TYR A 120 14.06 7.62 2.46
CA TYR A 120 14.35 6.77 1.30
C TYR A 120 13.48 5.51 1.24
N ALA A 121 13.27 4.85 2.39
CA ALA A 121 12.52 3.59 2.44
C ALA A 121 11.01 3.79 2.24
N SER A 122 10.41 4.75 2.95
CA SER A 122 8.95 4.99 2.90
C SER A 122 8.54 6.01 1.85
N ARG A 123 9.43 6.89 1.40
CA ARG A 123 9.16 8.03 0.51
C ARG A 123 8.15 9.03 1.08
N GLY A 124 8.03 9.09 2.40
CA GLY A 124 7.29 10.12 3.12
C GLY A 124 8.23 11.07 3.84
N PRO A 125 7.71 12.18 4.44
CA PRO A 125 8.50 13.11 5.25
C PRO A 125 9.27 12.38 6.34
N MET A 126 10.55 12.72 6.53
CA MET A 126 11.48 11.96 7.37
C MET A 126 11.00 11.79 8.81
N LYS A 127 10.55 12.88 9.46
CA LYS A 127 10.13 12.85 10.86
C LYS A 127 8.92 11.94 11.08
N LEU A 128 7.89 12.08 10.24
CA LEU A 128 6.69 11.24 10.31
C LEU A 128 7.01 9.79 9.96
N SER A 129 7.86 9.57 8.95
CA SER A 129 8.30 8.22 8.58
C SER A 129 9.05 7.52 9.69
N ALA A 130 9.93 8.22 10.41
CA ALA A 130 10.66 7.69 11.55
C ALA A 130 9.69 7.30 12.69
N ALA A 131 8.71 8.14 12.98
CA ALA A 131 7.67 7.85 13.98
C ALA A 131 6.82 6.64 13.59
N LEU A 132 6.38 6.55 12.32
CA LEU A 132 5.62 5.41 11.80
C LEU A 132 6.40 4.09 11.85
N LEU A 133 7.69 4.12 11.51
CA LEU A 133 8.57 2.95 11.59
C LEU A 133 8.86 2.54 13.03
N GLY A 134 9.04 3.53 13.93
CA GLY A 134 9.30 3.28 15.37
C GLY A 134 8.07 2.75 16.11
N ALA A 135 6.87 3.15 15.72
CA ALA A 135 5.63 2.72 16.36
C ALA A 135 5.34 1.22 16.19
N GLN A 136 5.99 0.54 15.24
CA GLN A 136 5.74 -0.88 14.89
C GLN A 136 4.25 -1.23 14.86
N ALA A 137 3.40 -0.25 14.53
CA ALA A 137 1.96 -0.40 14.58
C ALA A 137 1.53 -1.44 13.54
N ALA A 138 1.16 -2.60 14.02
CA ALA A 138 0.63 -3.67 13.19
C ALA A 138 -0.72 -3.28 12.56
N ASP A 139 -1.41 -2.29 13.13
CA ASP A 139 -2.72 -1.83 12.70
C ASP A 139 -2.78 -0.29 12.55
N CYS A 140 -3.44 0.16 11.48
CA CYS A 140 -3.70 1.59 11.23
C CYS A 140 -4.55 2.26 12.33
N LEU A 141 -5.34 1.50 13.08
CA LEU A 141 -6.15 2.00 14.19
C LEU A 141 -5.33 2.32 15.45
N THR A 142 -4.13 1.76 15.57
CA THR A 142 -3.23 1.96 16.71
C THR A 142 -2.14 3.00 16.46
N VAL A 143 -2.14 3.62 15.27
CA VAL A 143 -1.17 4.67 14.94
C VAL A 143 -1.41 5.88 15.82
N PRO A 144 -0.43 6.32 16.62
CA PRO A 144 -0.58 7.47 17.50
C PRO A 144 -0.89 8.75 16.71
N ALA A 145 -1.60 9.68 17.38
CA ALA A 145 -1.75 11.03 16.84
C ALA A 145 -0.35 11.67 16.71
N PHE A 146 -0.04 12.19 15.56
CA PHE A 146 1.23 12.86 15.31
C PHE A 146 1.08 14.36 15.45
N GLU A 147 2.02 14.99 16.12
CA GLU A 147 2.07 16.45 16.27
C GLU A 147 2.39 17.12 14.92
N ALA A 148 1.87 18.34 14.72
CA ALA A 148 2.11 19.12 13.50
C ALA A 148 3.62 19.34 13.20
N GLY A 149 4.46 19.36 14.23
CA GLY A 149 5.91 19.46 14.10
C GLY A 149 6.56 18.27 13.36
N MET A 150 5.90 17.11 13.31
CA MET A 150 6.37 15.94 12.56
C MET A 150 6.12 16.08 11.04
N LEU A 151 5.22 16.97 10.65
CA LEU A 151 4.90 17.27 9.25
C LEU A 151 5.78 18.38 8.67
N ALA A 152 6.52 19.09 9.54
CA ALA A 152 7.39 20.19 9.12
C ALA A 152 8.61 19.66 8.35
N ASN A 153 8.93 20.36 7.27
CA ASN A 153 10.09 20.15 6.43
C ASN A 153 11.12 21.27 6.60
N PRO A 154 12.37 21.14 6.11
CA PRO A 154 13.31 22.25 6.02
C PRO A 154 12.81 23.41 5.14
N GLU A 155 12.01 23.09 4.10
CA GLU A 155 11.32 24.11 3.30
C GLU A 155 10.30 24.85 4.18
N PRO A 156 10.43 26.18 4.36
CA PRO A 156 9.52 26.94 5.17
C PRO A 156 8.12 26.99 4.55
N ASP A 157 7.11 26.96 5.41
CA ASP A 157 5.69 27.09 5.01
C ASP A 157 5.20 26.05 3.99
N PHE A 158 5.85 24.88 3.99
CA PHE A 158 5.48 23.75 3.14
C PHE A 158 5.24 22.47 3.96
N TRP A 159 4.07 21.89 3.79
CA TRP A 159 3.66 20.65 4.46
C TRP A 159 3.15 19.62 3.46
N ILE A 160 3.47 18.38 3.70
CA ILE A 160 2.91 17.23 2.95
C ILE A 160 1.87 16.57 3.83
N LEU A 161 0.61 16.66 3.42
CA LEU A 161 -0.55 16.18 4.19
C LEU A 161 -1.25 15.00 3.52
N GLY A 162 -2.12 14.37 4.28
CA GLY A 162 -2.96 13.27 3.81
C GLY A 162 -2.16 12.01 3.51
N ASN A 163 -2.68 11.17 2.62
CA ASN A 163 -2.07 9.89 2.27
C ASN A 163 -0.61 10.04 1.79
N LYS A 164 -0.28 11.14 1.11
CA LYS A 164 1.06 11.40 0.61
C LYS A 164 2.09 11.54 1.75
N SER A 165 1.71 12.07 2.92
CA SER A 165 2.58 12.17 4.09
C SER A 165 2.99 10.81 4.67
N TYR A 166 2.21 9.77 4.42
CA TYR A 166 2.49 8.41 4.84
C TYR A 166 3.42 7.66 3.88
N GLY A 167 3.73 8.26 2.73
CA GLY A 167 4.60 7.66 1.74
C GLY A 167 4.02 6.34 1.21
N ARG A 168 4.79 5.24 1.36
CA ARG A 168 4.37 3.88 0.96
C ARG A 168 3.59 3.13 2.04
N SER A 169 3.40 3.71 3.22
CA SER A 169 2.66 3.05 4.29
C SER A 169 1.17 2.97 3.93
N PRO A 170 0.54 1.77 3.99
CA PRO A 170 -0.88 1.62 3.71
C PRO A 170 -1.78 2.03 4.89
N ASN A 171 -1.19 2.41 6.03
CA ASN A 171 -1.90 2.61 7.31
C ASN A 171 -2.50 4.02 7.45
N PHE A 172 -2.74 4.72 6.35
CA PHE A 172 -3.38 6.02 6.36
C PHE A 172 -4.90 5.91 6.50
N LEU A 173 -5.48 6.71 7.38
CA LEU A 173 -6.92 6.90 7.53
C LEU A 173 -7.30 8.35 7.22
N LEU A 174 -8.50 8.56 6.65
CA LEU A 174 -9.02 9.91 6.37
C LEU A 174 -9.09 10.78 7.63
N GLU A 175 -9.47 10.21 8.77
CA GLU A 175 -9.46 10.89 10.06
C GLU A 175 -8.10 11.48 10.40
N THR A 176 -7.03 10.74 10.16
CA THR A 176 -5.65 11.23 10.33
C THR A 176 -5.37 12.43 9.42
N GLY A 177 -5.84 12.39 8.17
CA GLY A 177 -5.69 13.50 7.25
C GLY A 177 -6.42 14.76 7.72
N TYR A 178 -7.62 14.63 8.24
CA TYR A 178 -8.37 15.76 8.81
C TYR A 178 -7.67 16.36 10.03
N ARG A 179 -7.12 15.54 10.93
CA ARG A 179 -6.31 16.01 12.06
C ARG A 179 -5.06 16.76 11.58
N GLN A 180 -4.33 16.22 10.62
CA GLN A 180 -3.16 16.89 10.03
C GLN A 180 -3.49 18.30 9.50
N VAL A 181 -4.63 18.44 8.80
CA VAL A 181 -5.08 19.76 8.30
C VAL A 181 -5.37 20.70 9.45
N THR A 182 -6.12 20.25 10.47
CA THR A 182 -6.45 21.05 11.64
C THR A 182 -5.20 21.54 12.36
N ASP A 183 -4.24 20.66 12.60
CA ASP A 183 -3.01 20.95 13.35
C ASP A 183 -2.12 21.94 12.57
N VAL A 184 -1.97 21.75 11.26
CA VAL A 184 -1.17 22.66 10.43
C VAL A 184 -1.82 24.04 10.32
N VAL A 185 -3.14 24.12 10.14
CA VAL A 185 -3.88 25.40 10.09
C VAL A 185 -3.74 26.16 11.42
N ALA A 186 -3.85 25.45 12.56
CA ALA A 186 -3.62 26.06 13.87
C ALA A 186 -2.20 26.63 14.00
N GLN A 187 -1.18 25.87 13.58
CA GLN A 187 0.21 26.32 13.59
C GLN A 187 0.45 27.53 12.69
N MET A 188 -0.17 27.55 11.51
CA MET A 188 -0.10 28.71 10.60
C MET A 188 -0.73 29.96 11.24
N ALA A 189 -1.89 29.82 11.87
CA ALA A 189 -2.59 30.92 12.53
C ALA A 189 -1.77 31.52 13.68
N GLU A 190 -1.12 30.69 14.49
CA GLU A 190 -0.22 31.13 15.56
C GLU A 190 0.97 31.93 15.01
N ARG A 191 1.60 31.48 13.93
CA ARG A 191 2.72 32.17 13.29
C ARG A 191 2.30 33.52 12.72
N ILE A 192 1.16 33.61 12.03
CA ILE A 192 0.63 34.87 11.51
C ILE A 192 0.34 35.83 12.68
N GLY A 193 -0.25 35.36 13.77
CA GLY A 193 -0.50 36.13 14.95
C GLY A 193 0.76 36.64 15.65
N GLN A 194 1.88 35.93 15.56
CA GLN A 194 3.20 36.36 16.06
C GLN A 194 3.80 37.46 15.19
N VAL A 195 3.76 37.29 13.86
CA VAL A 195 4.28 38.29 12.91
C VAL A 195 3.49 39.62 13.01
N ALA A 196 2.19 39.58 13.25
CA ALA A 196 1.35 40.77 13.38
C ALA A 196 1.59 41.57 14.69
N ARG A 197 2.35 41.02 15.65
CA ARG A 197 2.68 41.65 16.93
C ARG A 197 4.10 42.26 16.99
N THR A 198 4.91 42.02 15.97
CA THR A 198 6.26 42.58 15.77
C THR A 198 6.22 43.74 14.80
#